data_d0e5fd3d700e8d0974e2028183fc3fea
#
_entry.id   d0e5fd3d700e8d0974e2028183fc3fea
#
_cell.length_a   1.000
_cell.length_b   1.000
_cell.length_c   1.000
_cell.angle_alpha   90.00
_cell.angle_beta   90.00
_cell.angle_gamma   90.00
#
_symmetry.space_group_name_H-M   'P 1'
#
loop_
_entity.id
_entity.type
_entity.pdbx_description
1 polymer ?
#
loop_
_entity_poly.entity_id
_entity_poly.type
_entity_poly.pdbx_seq_one_letter_code
_entity_poly.pdbx_strand_id
1 'polypeptide(L)'
;VLVTAASVQDSVAGTQLLDLIAAGHPGIRKVWVDGGYRQHLVEHAATLGIDMEITARKPGTRRFTPIPKRWAVERTYGWLMLHRRLARDYETLPARSEAMVHLAMTDLMARRLTGETTISWRDPTSLDEVRITG
;
A
#
# COMPACT_ATOMS: atom_id res chain seq x y z
N VAL A 1 -9.42 -0.58 -1.38
CA VAL A 1 -8.51 -1.72 -1.09
C VAL A 1 -9.13 -2.98 -1.65
N LEU A 2 -8.32 -3.88 -2.15
CA LEU A 2 -8.70 -5.22 -2.55
C LEU A 2 -7.72 -6.20 -1.90
N VAL A 3 -8.25 -7.15 -1.13
CA VAL A 3 -7.46 -8.22 -0.52
C VAL A 3 -7.88 -9.54 -1.16
N THR A 4 -6.91 -10.29 -1.65
CA THR A 4 -7.10 -11.58 -2.30
C THR A 4 -6.35 -12.69 -1.57
N ALA A 5 -6.73 -13.94 -1.79
CA ALA A 5 -5.96 -15.07 -1.29
C ALA A 5 -4.54 -15.07 -1.91
N ALA A 6 -3.55 -15.51 -1.14
CA ALA A 6 -2.14 -15.53 -1.59
C ALA A 6 -1.88 -16.38 -2.84
N SER A 7 -2.81 -17.27 -3.21
CA SER A 7 -2.78 -18.05 -4.44
C SER A 7 -3.18 -17.27 -5.69
N VAL A 8 -3.81 -16.10 -5.54
CA VAL A 8 -4.22 -15.25 -6.66
C VAL A 8 -3.03 -14.42 -7.11
N GLN A 9 -2.72 -14.48 -8.40
CA GLN A 9 -1.64 -13.68 -8.97
C GLN A 9 -2.01 -12.19 -8.98
N ASP A 10 -1.04 -11.32 -8.68
CA ASP A 10 -1.23 -9.87 -8.65
C ASP A 10 -1.78 -9.31 -9.97
N SER A 11 -1.36 -9.88 -11.09
CA SER A 11 -1.86 -9.48 -12.41
C SER A 11 -3.35 -9.79 -12.63
N VAL A 12 -3.90 -10.81 -11.97
CA VAL A 12 -5.34 -11.13 -12.03
C VAL A 12 -6.12 -10.18 -11.13
N ALA A 13 -5.67 -10.00 -9.89
CA ALA A 13 -6.25 -9.06 -8.95
C ALA A 13 -6.17 -7.60 -9.45
N GLY A 14 -5.12 -7.29 -10.21
CA GLY A 14 -4.88 -5.96 -10.77
C GLY A 14 -6.00 -5.50 -11.71
N THR A 15 -6.56 -6.39 -12.54
CA THR A 15 -7.69 -6.06 -13.41
C THR A 15 -8.90 -5.62 -12.58
N GLN A 16 -9.28 -6.42 -11.59
CA GLN A 16 -10.40 -6.09 -10.71
C GLN A 16 -10.16 -4.79 -9.91
N LEU A 17 -8.93 -4.57 -9.46
CA LEU A 17 -8.57 -3.34 -8.75
C LEU A 17 -8.68 -2.11 -9.64
N LEU A 18 -8.27 -2.19 -10.90
CA LEU A 18 -8.40 -1.10 -11.86
C LEU A 18 -9.86 -0.77 -12.15
N ASP A 19 -10.73 -1.77 -12.30
CA ASP A 19 -12.17 -1.58 -12.48
C ASP A 19 -12.80 -0.86 -11.28
N LEU A 20 -12.44 -1.28 -10.06
CA LEU A 20 -12.90 -0.63 -8.83
C LEU A 20 -12.40 0.82 -8.71
N ILE A 21 -11.16 1.09 -9.12
CA ILE A 21 -10.59 2.44 -9.13
C ILE A 21 -11.33 3.32 -10.13
N ALA A 22 -11.54 2.84 -11.35
CA ALA A 22 -12.22 3.58 -12.39
C ALA A 22 -13.68 3.93 -12.00
N ALA A 23 -14.39 2.97 -11.38
CA ALA A 23 -15.77 3.17 -10.95
C ALA A 23 -15.88 4.11 -9.73
N GLY A 24 -15.00 3.93 -8.72
CA GLY A 24 -15.11 4.67 -7.47
C GLY A 24 -14.35 6.00 -7.44
N HIS A 25 -13.35 6.15 -8.31
CA HIS A 25 -12.43 7.29 -8.30
C HIS A 25 -12.12 7.81 -9.70
N PRO A 26 -13.10 8.37 -10.41
CA PRO A 26 -12.96 8.80 -11.82
C PRO A 26 -11.91 9.92 -12.03
N GLY A 27 -11.45 10.55 -10.95
CA GLY A 27 -10.37 11.55 -11.00
C GLY A 27 -8.95 10.96 -11.12
N ILE A 28 -8.78 9.65 -10.88
CA ILE A 28 -7.48 9.00 -11.00
C ILE A 28 -7.17 8.78 -12.47
N ARG A 29 -6.08 9.40 -12.95
CA ARG A 29 -5.65 9.34 -14.34
C ARG A 29 -4.34 8.59 -14.54
N LYS A 30 -3.59 8.37 -13.48
CA LYS A 30 -2.29 7.69 -13.55
C LYS A 30 -2.06 6.77 -12.38
N VAL A 31 -1.53 5.58 -12.65
CA VAL A 31 -1.10 4.61 -11.65
C VAL A 31 0.31 4.12 -11.94
N TRP A 32 1.09 3.86 -10.90
CA TRP A 32 2.41 3.25 -11.00
C TRP A 32 2.36 1.87 -10.35
N VAL A 33 2.89 0.90 -11.06
CA VAL A 33 2.95 -0.50 -10.61
C VAL A 33 4.39 -1.01 -10.72
N ASP A 34 4.70 -2.08 -10.01
CA ASP A 34 6.00 -2.71 -10.11
C ASP A 34 6.10 -3.65 -11.32
N GLY A 35 7.31 -4.22 -11.52
CA GLY A 35 7.60 -5.11 -12.65
C GLY A 35 6.90 -6.48 -12.60
N GLY A 36 6.17 -6.80 -11.53
CA GLY A 36 5.36 -8.01 -11.44
C GLY A 36 4.08 -7.95 -12.27
N TYR A 37 3.66 -6.75 -12.63
CA TYR A 37 2.47 -6.55 -13.47
C TYR A 37 2.81 -6.67 -14.96
N ARG A 38 1.86 -7.21 -15.72
CA ARG A 38 2.08 -7.56 -17.14
C ARG A 38 1.44 -6.54 -18.08
N GLN A 39 1.90 -6.54 -19.34
CA GLN A 39 1.48 -5.62 -20.40
C GLN A 39 -0.04 -5.59 -20.62
N HIS A 40 -0.75 -6.71 -20.50
CA HIS A 40 -2.20 -6.74 -20.66
C HIS A 40 -2.97 -5.83 -19.69
N LEU A 41 -2.40 -5.58 -18.48
CA LEU A 41 -2.99 -4.63 -17.53
C LEU A 41 -2.82 -3.18 -17.95
N VAL A 42 -1.73 -2.86 -18.64
CA VAL A 42 -1.52 -1.51 -19.23
C VAL A 42 -2.59 -1.25 -20.28
N GLU A 43 -2.88 -2.26 -21.12
CA GLU A 43 -3.92 -2.18 -22.14
C GLU A 43 -5.31 -2.05 -21.50
N HIS A 44 -5.60 -2.86 -20.47
CA HIS A 44 -6.85 -2.76 -19.73
C HIS A 44 -7.01 -1.38 -19.05
N ALA A 45 -5.98 -0.87 -18.38
CA ALA A 45 -6.01 0.47 -17.79
C ALA A 45 -6.28 1.56 -18.80
N ALA A 46 -5.70 1.45 -20.01
CA ALA A 46 -5.94 2.38 -21.10
C ALA A 46 -7.40 2.39 -21.53
N THR A 47 -8.11 1.24 -21.56
CA THR A 47 -9.56 1.20 -21.85
C THR A 47 -10.39 1.94 -20.80
N LEU A 48 -9.89 2.02 -19.56
CA LEU A 48 -10.52 2.76 -18.46
C LEU A 48 -10.10 4.23 -18.37
N GLY A 49 -9.27 4.70 -19.31
CA GLY A 49 -8.74 6.07 -19.33
C GLY A 49 -7.67 6.33 -18.26
N ILE A 50 -7.00 5.28 -17.79
CA ILE A 50 -5.94 5.33 -16.79
C ILE A 50 -4.59 5.05 -17.45
N ASP A 51 -3.66 6.00 -17.35
CA ASP A 51 -2.25 5.81 -17.74
C ASP A 51 -1.54 4.95 -16.71
N MET A 52 -1.21 3.70 -17.07
CA MET A 52 -0.51 2.76 -16.20
C MET A 52 0.96 2.63 -16.59
N GLU A 53 1.84 3.00 -15.67
CA GLU A 53 3.29 2.94 -15.86
C GLU A 53 3.91 1.85 -15.00
N ILE A 54 4.58 0.88 -15.65
CA ILE A 54 5.33 -0.16 -14.95
C ILE A 54 6.69 0.39 -14.57
N THR A 55 6.92 0.51 -13.27
CA THR A 55 8.21 0.95 -12.73
C THR A 55 9.14 -0.26 -12.57
N ALA A 56 10.08 -0.40 -13.47
CA ALA A 56 11.08 -1.46 -13.44
C ALA A 56 12.48 -0.90 -13.13
N ARG A 57 13.34 -1.76 -12.56
CA ARG A 57 14.75 -1.43 -12.41
C ARG A 57 15.39 -1.37 -13.82
N LYS A 58 16.18 -0.34 -14.09
CA LYS A 58 16.91 -0.23 -15.36
C LYS A 58 17.83 -1.44 -15.54
N PRO A 59 17.82 -2.12 -16.70
CA PRO A 59 18.74 -3.21 -16.97
C PRO A 59 20.21 -2.78 -16.78
N GLY A 60 21.05 -3.62 -16.17
CA GLY A 60 22.47 -3.36 -15.99
C GLY A 60 22.87 -2.56 -14.74
N THR A 61 21.92 -2.11 -13.92
CA THR A 61 22.23 -1.40 -12.66
C THR A 61 22.71 -2.39 -11.59
N ARG A 62 24.00 -2.43 -11.30
CA ARG A 62 24.62 -3.29 -10.27
C ARG A 62 24.54 -2.69 -8.85
N ARG A 63 24.23 -1.40 -8.71
CA ARG A 63 24.10 -0.71 -7.41
C ARG A 63 22.64 -0.64 -6.96
N PHE A 64 22.45 -0.56 -5.65
CA PHE A 64 21.12 -0.27 -5.08
C PHE A 64 20.67 1.11 -5.58
N THR A 65 19.70 1.12 -6.47
CA THR A 65 19.04 2.34 -6.96
C THR A 65 17.58 2.26 -6.57
N PRO A 66 17.10 3.20 -5.75
CA PRO A 66 15.67 3.24 -5.40
C PRO A 66 14.81 3.35 -6.66
N ILE A 67 13.83 2.48 -6.77
CA ILE A 67 12.84 2.55 -7.86
C ILE A 67 11.95 3.76 -7.58
N PRO A 68 11.78 4.70 -8.53
CA PRO A 68 10.90 5.84 -8.35
C PRO A 68 9.50 5.41 -7.90
N LYS A 69 8.89 6.19 -7.00
CA LYS A 69 7.53 5.96 -6.48
C LYS A 69 7.36 4.76 -5.52
N ARG A 70 8.27 3.80 -5.48
CA ARG A 70 8.19 2.63 -4.60
C ARG A 70 8.15 3.00 -3.11
N TRP A 71 8.84 4.05 -2.73
CA TRP A 71 8.84 4.55 -1.35
C TRP A 71 7.43 4.86 -0.81
N ALA A 72 6.48 5.23 -1.69
CA ALA A 72 5.11 5.52 -1.28
C ALA A 72 4.40 4.25 -0.79
N VAL A 73 4.62 3.13 -1.47
CA VAL A 73 4.09 1.81 -1.09
C VAL A 73 4.73 1.34 0.20
N GLU A 74 6.07 1.39 0.28
CA GLU A 74 6.83 0.99 1.48
C GLU A 74 6.42 1.81 2.71
N ARG A 75 6.21 3.11 2.55
CA ARG A 75 5.71 3.98 3.61
C ARG A 75 4.30 3.60 4.05
N THR A 76 3.42 3.30 3.10
CA THR A 76 2.04 2.90 3.40
C THR A 76 2.01 1.58 4.18
N TYR A 77 2.80 0.60 3.78
CA TYR A 77 2.96 -0.63 4.56
C TYR A 77 3.53 -0.36 5.95
N GLY A 78 4.53 0.53 6.06
CA GLY A 78 5.08 0.95 7.36
C GLY A 78 4.00 1.49 8.29
N TRP A 79 3.07 2.30 7.80
CA TRP A 79 1.95 2.79 8.60
C TRP A 79 0.97 1.68 8.99
N LEU A 80 0.64 0.78 8.07
CA LEU A 80 -0.26 -0.33 8.35
C LEU A 80 0.34 -1.27 9.41
N MET A 81 1.65 -1.52 9.38
CA MET A 81 2.35 -2.36 10.36
C MET A 81 2.38 -1.77 11.77
N LEU A 82 2.12 -0.49 11.98
CA LEU A 82 1.92 0.10 13.30
C LEU A 82 0.66 -0.46 14.00
N HIS A 83 -0.28 -0.98 13.24
CA HIS A 83 -1.44 -1.66 13.77
C HIS A 83 -1.12 -3.14 13.99
N ARG A 84 -1.12 -3.55 15.26
CA ARG A 84 -0.70 -4.91 15.69
C ARG A 84 -1.34 -6.04 14.88
N ARG A 85 -2.60 -5.91 14.47
CA ARG A 85 -3.32 -6.93 13.69
C ARG A 85 -2.90 -6.99 12.23
N LEU A 86 -2.25 -5.96 11.71
CA LEU A 86 -1.73 -5.92 10.34
C LEU A 86 -0.23 -6.20 10.26
N ALA A 87 0.48 -6.18 11.41
CA ALA A 87 1.89 -6.59 11.48
C ALA A 87 2.07 -8.10 11.24
N ARG A 88 0.99 -8.87 11.39
CA ARG A 88 0.89 -10.29 11.10
C ARG A 88 -0.50 -10.57 10.54
N ASP A 89 -0.61 -11.40 9.51
CA ASP A 89 -1.90 -11.80 8.98
C ASP A 89 -2.54 -12.84 9.91
N TYR A 90 -3.55 -12.41 10.64
CA TYR A 90 -4.36 -13.24 11.54
C TYR A 90 -5.72 -13.59 10.95
N GLU A 91 -6.07 -12.99 9.83
CA GLU A 91 -7.39 -13.12 9.25
C GLU A 91 -7.42 -14.25 8.22
N THR A 92 -8.38 -15.15 8.36
CA THR A 92 -8.59 -16.25 7.42
C THR A 92 -9.47 -15.86 6.23
N LEU A 93 -10.23 -14.78 6.37
CA LEU A 93 -11.13 -14.28 5.32
C LEU A 93 -10.61 -12.97 4.73
N PRO A 94 -10.40 -12.87 3.41
CA PRO A 94 -9.94 -11.64 2.75
C PRO A 94 -10.75 -10.40 3.11
N ALA A 95 -12.07 -10.52 3.22
CA ALA A 95 -12.94 -9.41 3.61
C ALA A 95 -12.66 -8.86 5.02
N ARG A 96 -12.18 -9.70 5.95
CA ARG A 96 -11.78 -9.23 7.29
C ARG A 96 -10.45 -8.50 7.25
N SER A 97 -9.48 -9.01 6.50
CA SER A 97 -8.20 -8.31 6.27
C SER A 97 -8.45 -6.95 5.61
N GLU A 98 -9.32 -6.89 4.62
CA GLU A 98 -9.70 -5.64 3.97
C GLU A 98 -10.33 -4.64 4.95
N ALA A 99 -11.26 -5.09 5.79
CA ALA A 99 -11.87 -4.26 6.83
C ALA A 99 -10.82 -3.72 7.83
N MET A 100 -9.84 -4.55 8.21
CA MET A 100 -8.75 -4.12 9.10
C MET A 100 -7.85 -3.07 8.45
N VAL A 101 -7.57 -3.17 7.16
CA VAL A 101 -6.83 -2.15 6.40
C VAL A 101 -7.63 -0.84 6.37
N HIS A 102 -8.93 -0.89 6.12
CA HIS A 102 -9.80 0.30 6.13
C HIS A 102 -9.80 0.99 7.50
N LEU A 103 -9.91 0.23 8.59
CA LEU A 103 -9.85 0.77 9.96
C LEU A 103 -8.52 1.46 10.25
N ALA A 104 -7.41 0.81 9.88
CA ALA A 104 -6.07 1.37 10.07
C ALA A 104 -5.86 2.68 9.27
N MET A 105 -6.34 2.71 8.04
CA MET A 105 -6.26 3.92 7.21
C MET A 105 -7.17 5.03 7.72
N THR A 106 -8.34 4.69 8.27
CA THR A 106 -9.25 5.65 8.91
C THR A 106 -8.61 6.28 10.15
N ASP A 107 -7.99 5.47 11.02
CA ASP A 107 -7.24 5.99 12.18
C ASP A 107 -6.11 6.93 11.74
N LEU A 108 -5.33 6.54 10.74
CA LEU A 108 -4.26 7.39 10.20
C LEU A 108 -4.78 8.71 9.66
N MET A 109 -5.90 8.70 8.94
CA MET A 109 -6.50 9.92 8.40
C MET A 109 -7.10 10.80 9.51
N ALA A 110 -7.77 10.20 10.50
CA ALA A 110 -8.32 10.92 11.64
C ALA A 110 -7.21 11.67 12.40
N ARG A 111 -6.11 10.99 12.73
CA ARG A 111 -4.94 11.61 13.39
C ARG A 111 -4.38 12.79 12.61
N ARG A 112 -4.32 12.68 11.29
CA ARG A 112 -3.86 13.80 10.44
C ARG A 112 -4.80 14.99 10.46
N LEU A 113 -6.11 14.75 10.51
CA LEU A 113 -7.12 15.81 10.57
C LEU A 113 -7.13 16.50 11.94
N THR A 114 -6.87 15.76 13.02
CA THR A 114 -6.80 16.31 14.39
C THR A 114 -5.45 16.93 14.73
N GLY A 115 -4.47 16.83 13.82
CA GLY A 115 -3.12 17.34 14.07
C GLY A 115 -2.28 16.44 15.00
N GLU A 116 -2.78 15.25 15.33
CA GLU A 116 -2.02 14.29 16.12
C GLU A 116 -0.86 13.72 15.29
N THR A 117 0.32 13.63 15.89
CA THR A 117 1.47 13.00 15.25
C THR A 117 1.24 11.51 15.11
N THR A 118 1.53 10.96 13.93
CA THR A 118 1.54 9.52 13.74
C THR A 118 2.66 8.92 14.58
N ILE A 119 2.33 7.95 15.44
CA ILE A 119 3.33 7.23 16.21
C ILE A 119 4.36 6.65 15.26
N SER A 120 5.62 7.02 15.44
CA SER A 120 6.73 6.53 14.66
C SER A 120 7.60 5.65 15.55
N TRP A 121 7.95 4.46 15.09
CA TRP A 121 8.93 3.60 15.77
C TRP A 121 10.33 4.23 15.88
N ARG A 122 10.54 5.37 15.19
CA ARG A 122 11.77 6.17 15.25
C ARG A 122 11.68 7.34 16.23
N ASP A 123 10.59 7.47 16.98
CA ASP A 123 10.43 8.55 17.93
C ASP A 123 11.25 8.24 19.19
N PRO A 124 12.38 8.91 19.42
CA PRO A 124 13.28 8.59 20.54
C PRO A 124 12.66 8.91 21.90
N THR A 125 11.61 9.73 21.96
CA THR A 125 10.94 10.12 23.20
C THR A 125 10.14 8.99 23.86
N SER A 126 9.76 7.96 23.12
CA SER A 126 8.98 6.85 23.67
C SER A 126 9.82 5.80 24.40
N LEU A 127 11.16 5.84 24.26
CA LEU A 127 12.06 4.85 24.88
C LEU A 127 12.62 5.31 26.23
N ASP A 128 12.59 6.61 26.53
CA ASP A 128 13.14 7.13 27.78
C ASP A 128 12.14 7.12 28.93
N GLU A 129 10.84 7.12 28.66
CA GLU A 129 9.81 7.04 29.73
C GLU A 129 9.63 5.65 30.37
N VAL A 130 10.12 4.59 29.71
CA VAL A 130 9.99 3.22 30.24
C VAL A 130 11.14 2.86 31.20
N ARG A 131 12.15 3.71 31.36
CA ARG A 131 13.34 3.41 32.17
C ARG A 131 13.33 3.94 33.62
N ILE A 132 12.27 4.56 34.09
CA ILE A 132 12.26 5.24 35.43
C ILE A 132 11.24 4.63 36.41
N THR A 133 10.80 3.41 36.26
CA THR A 133 10.07 2.70 37.33
C THR A 133 10.55 1.26 37.39
N GLY A 134 11.68 1.06 38.04
CA GLY A 134 12.22 -0.20 38.47
C GLY A 134 12.95 -0.02 39.75
#